data_973abb2d3ca1dfbd26f1a6e4ebefde1f
#
_entry.id   973abb2d3ca1dfbd26f1a6e4ebefde1f
#
_cell.length_a   1.000
_cell.length_b   1.000
_cell.length_c   1.000
_cell.angle_alpha   90.00
_cell.angle_beta   90.00
_cell.angle_gamma   90.00
#
_symmetry.space_group_name_H-M   'P 1'
#
loop_
_entity.id
_entity.type
_entity.pdbx_description
1 polymer ?
#
loop_
_entity_poly.entity_id
_entity_poly.type
_entity_poly.pdbx_seq_one_letter_code
_entity_poly.pdbx_strand_id
1 'polypeptide(L)'
;FQKYFKGTEVVRLEQNYRSTQSILDLASKVVGYNRSRLGKKLWTSRTGGEKPELVYLENQEEEAEFCAGLLADGELENTAILYRTNAQSRTFESLFTKLGIPYRIVGALRFYEREEIKDALAILSLFLNTRDEVAFRRVINKPTRGI
;
A
#
# COMPACT_ATOMS: atom_id res chain seq x y z
N PHE A 1 1.17 14.72 23.91
CA PHE A 1 1.83 14.16 25.10
C PHE A 1 2.68 15.25 25.79
N GLN A 2 3.69 15.83 25.13
CA GLN A 2 4.57 16.89 25.68
C GLN A 2 3.81 18.09 26.25
N LYS A 3 2.68 18.47 25.67
CA LYS A 3 1.85 19.59 26.11
C LYS A 3 1.25 19.35 27.52
N TYR A 4 1.01 18.10 27.87
CA TYR A 4 0.38 17.72 29.15
C TYR A 4 1.40 17.29 30.22
N PHE A 5 2.57 16.80 29.81
CA PHE A 5 3.60 16.33 30.73
C PHE A 5 4.83 17.23 30.63
N LYS A 6 4.91 18.21 31.53
CA LYS A 6 6.07 19.12 31.64
C LYS A 6 7.32 18.33 32.06
N GLY A 7 8.45 18.57 31.37
CA GLY A 7 9.71 17.86 31.67
C GLY A 7 9.89 16.58 30.87
N THR A 8 9.01 16.27 29.92
CA THR A 8 9.17 15.12 29.01
C THR A 8 10.42 15.30 28.15
N GLU A 9 11.36 14.37 28.22
CA GLU A 9 12.49 14.28 27.30
C GLU A 9 12.04 13.64 26.00
N VAL A 10 12.45 14.22 24.88
CA VAL A 10 12.15 13.73 23.55
C VAL A 10 13.39 13.16 22.90
N VAL A 11 13.49 11.85 22.88
CA VAL A 11 14.56 11.14 22.17
C VAL A 11 14.10 10.83 20.74
N ARG A 12 14.94 11.20 19.76
CA ARG A 12 14.68 10.94 18.35
C ARG A 12 15.57 9.83 17.84
N LEU A 13 14.95 8.76 17.35
CA LEU A 13 15.67 7.69 16.66
C LEU A 13 15.83 8.09 15.20
N GLU A 14 17.03 8.58 14.84
CA GLU A 14 17.30 9.16 13.52
C GLU A 14 18.16 8.24 12.63
N GLN A 15 18.79 7.23 13.19
CA GLN A 15 19.54 6.26 12.42
C GLN A 15 18.60 5.28 11.70
N ASN A 16 18.78 5.15 10.40
CA ASN A 16 18.06 4.20 9.56
C ASN A 16 19.00 3.06 9.14
N TYR A 17 18.55 1.83 9.30
CA TYR A 17 19.32 0.62 9.02
C TYR A 17 18.87 -0.08 7.73
N ARG A 18 17.82 0.40 7.07
CA ARG A 18 17.20 -0.23 5.90
C ARG A 18 17.73 0.34 4.60
N SER A 19 17.69 1.66 4.45
CA SER A 19 17.90 2.36 3.19
C SER A 19 19.27 3.02 3.10
N THR A 20 19.74 3.26 1.87
CA THR A 20 20.91 4.08 1.59
C THR A 20 20.61 5.57 1.76
N GLN A 21 21.64 6.40 1.84
CA GLN A 21 21.48 7.85 2.07
C GLN A 21 20.73 8.54 0.93
N SER A 22 20.94 8.13 -0.32
CA SER A 22 20.24 8.70 -1.49
C SER A 22 18.72 8.52 -1.40
N ILE A 23 18.26 7.37 -0.93
CA ILE A 23 16.82 7.11 -0.69
C ILE A 23 16.29 7.97 0.46
N LEU A 24 17.04 8.08 1.57
CA LEU A 24 16.65 8.90 2.72
C LEU A 24 16.58 10.38 2.38
N ASP A 25 17.49 10.88 1.54
CA ASP A 25 17.50 12.26 1.10
C ASP A 25 16.29 12.60 0.24
N LEU A 26 15.92 11.71 -0.69
CA LEU A 26 14.69 11.86 -1.48
C LEU A 26 13.44 11.83 -0.59
N ALA A 27 13.32 10.83 0.27
CA ALA A 27 12.20 10.71 1.20
C ALA A 27 12.09 11.94 2.12
N SER A 28 13.23 12.46 2.61
CA SER A 28 13.26 13.65 3.46
C SER A 28 12.81 14.91 2.73
N LYS A 29 13.16 15.04 1.43
CA LYS A 29 12.67 16.14 0.58
C LYS A 29 11.15 16.08 0.42
N VAL A 30 10.60 14.91 0.07
CA VAL A 30 9.15 14.72 -0.10
C VAL A 30 8.41 15.05 1.20
N VAL A 31 8.85 14.47 2.33
CA VAL A 31 8.23 14.71 3.64
C VAL A 31 8.44 16.15 4.13
N GLY A 32 9.48 16.84 3.63
CA GLY A 32 9.79 18.24 3.98
C GLY A 32 8.66 19.22 3.64
N TYR A 33 7.81 18.91 2.66
CA TYR A 33 6.64 19.73 2.31
C TYR A 33 5.51 19.63 3.33
N ASN A 34 5.53 18.67 4.25
CA ASN A 34 4.50 18.51 5.27
C ASN A 34 4.68 19.54 6.39
N ARG A 35 3.63 20.36 6.63
CA ARG A 35 3.64 21.45 7.62
C ARG A 35 3.69 20.98 9.09
N SER A 36 3.21 19.77 9.39
CA SER A 36 3.09 19.22 10.76
C SER A 36 4.17 18.18 11.05
N ARG A 37 5.43 18.50 10.77
CA ARG A 37 6.55 17.59 10.97
C ARG A 37 7.26 17.81 12.31
N LEU A 38 7.65 16.73 13.01
CA LEU A 38 8.45 16.76 14.25
C LEU A 38 9.96 17.03 14.03
N GLY A 39 10.36 17.46 12.83
CA GLY A 39 11.74 17.88 12.52
C GLY A 39 12.79 16.76 12.72
N LYS A 40 12.55 15.57 12.13
CA LYS A 40 13.47 14.44 12.18
C LYS A 40 14.35 14.42 10.94
N LYS A 41 15.69 14.23 11.09
CA LYS A 41 16.64 14.05 10.00
C LYS A 41 17.21 12.65 10.04
N LEU A 42 16.76 11.81 9.11
CA LEU A 42 17.26 10.43 9.02
C LEU A 42 18.65 10.40 8.40
N TRP A 43 19.50 9.56 8.95
CA TRP A 43 20.84 9.25 8.43
C TRP A 43 21.10 7.74 8.50
N THR A 44 22.05 7.27 7.71
CA THR A 44 22.43 5.86 7.67
C THR A 44 23.93 5.69 7.54
N SER A 45 24.44 4.58 8.07
CA SER A 45 25.81 4.14 7.84
C SER A 45 25.97 3.27 6.59
N ARG A 46 24.84 2.93 5.91
CA ARG A 46 24.90 2.14 4.67
C ARG A 46 25.44 2.99 3.54
N THR A 47 26.57 2.59 2.98
CA THR A 47 27.20 3.21 1.81
C THR A 47 26.81 2.49 0.54
N GLY A 48 26.96 3.18 -0.61
CA GLY A 48 26.60 2.64 -1.92
C GLY A 48 25.11 2.76 -2.25
N GLY A 49 24.68 2.04 -3.28
CA GLY A 49 23.32 2.07 -3.83
C GLY A 49 23.15 3.14 -4.89
N GLU A 50 22.25 2.85 -5.82
CA GLU A 50 21.90 3.74 -6.90
C GLU A 50 21.03 4.89 -6.43
N LYS A 51 20.99 5.96 -7.22
CA LYS A 51 20.07 7.07 -6.96
C LYS A 51 18.66 6.66 -7.39
N PRO A 52 17.64 7.07 -6.62
CA PRO A 52 16.26 6.89 -7.08
C PRO A 52 16.04 7.60 -8.42
N GLU A 53 15.33 6.93 -9.31
CA GLU A 53 14.92 7.46 -10.61
C GLU A 53 13.46 7.91 -10.57
N LEU A 54 13.12 8.90 -11.36
CA LEU A 54 11.78 9.39 -11.57
C LEU A 54 11.45 9.25 -13.05
N VAL A 55 10.50 8.40 -13.35
CA VAL A 55 10.05 8.11 -14.72
C VAL A 55 8.62 8.64 -14.89
N TYR A 56 8.36 9.33 -15.99
CA TYR A 56 7.03 9.81 -16.37
C TYR A 56 6.52 8.97 -17.52
N LEU A 57 5.33 8.42 -17.35
CA LEU A 57 4.66 7.56 -18.31
C LEU A 57 3.24 8.10 -18.54
N GLU A 58 2.66 7.82 -19.70
CA GLU A 58 1.40 8.45 -20.11
C GLU A 58 0.16 7.77 -19.49
N ASN A 59 0.26 6.45 -19.22
CA ASN A 59 -0.86 5.65 -18.74
C ASN A 59 -0.39 4.46 -17.86
N GLN A 60 -1.36 3.76 -17.27
CA GLN A 60 -1.10 2.64 -16.37
C GLN A 60 -0.54 1.40 -17.09
N GLU A 61 -0.88 1.23 -18.35
CA GLU A 61 -0.40 0.14 -19.20
C GLU A 61 1.10 0.28 -19.43
N GLU A 62 1.56 1.47 -19.81
CA GLU A 62 2.98 1.78 -19.95
C GLU A 62 3.75 1.65 -18.63
N GLU A 63 3.12 2.03 -17.49
CA GLU A 63 3.71 1.84 -16.17
C GLU A 63 3.96 0.35 -15.88
N ALA A 64 2.98 -0.49 -16.18
CA ALA A 64 3.13 -1.94 -15.98
C ALA A 64 4.16 -2.56 -16.93
N GLU A 65 4.19 -2.14 -18.19
CA GLU A 65 5.19 -2.60 -19.18
C GLU A 65 6.60 -2.18 -18.79
N PHE A 66 6.80 -0.94 -18.37
CA PHE A 66 8.08 -0.45 -17.87
C PHE A 66 8.55 -1.26 -16.66
N CYS A 67 7.69 -1.50 -15.68
CA CYS A 67 8.02 -2.34 -14.53
C CYS A 67 8.33 -3.78 -14.94
N ALA A 68 7.58 -4.35 -15.87
CA ALA A 68 7.85 -5.69 -16.39
C ALA A 68 9.23 -5.78 -17.08
N GLY A 69 9.62 -4.73 -17.82
CA GLY A 69 10.94 -4.63 -18.44
C GLY A 69 12.07 -4.63 -17.41
N LEU A 70 11.92 -3.89 -16.31
CA LEU A 70 12.90 -3.88 -15.21
C LEU A 70 13.05 -5.24 -14.52
N LEU A 71 11.97 -6.04 -14.52
CA LEU A 71 11.95 -7.35 -13.89
C LEU A 71 12.58 -8.44 -14.75
N ALA A 72 12.70 -8.24 -16.07
CA ALA A 72 13.26 -9.23 -16.99
C ALA A 72 14.72 -9.60 -16.67
N ASP A 73 15.49 -8.61 -16.21
CA ASP A 73 16.91 -8.77 -15.86
C ASP A 73 17.16 -8.72 -14.33
N GLY A 74 16.11 -8.61 -13.54
CA GLY A 74 16.18 -8.33 -12.10
C GLY A 74 15.94 -9.55 -11.21
N GLU A 75 16.24 -9.38 -9.92
CA GLU A 75 15.95 -10.36 -8.88
C GLU A 75 14.47 -10.21 -8.44
N LEU A 76 13.60 -11.03 -9.01
CA LEU A 76 12.15 -11.00 -8.73
C LEU A 76 11.83 -11.09 -7.23
N GLU A 77 12.57 -11.94 -6.50
CA GLU A 77 12.33 -12.17 -5.06
C GLU A 77 12.64 -10.94 -4.20
N ASN A 78 13.51 -10.06 -4.67
CA ASN A 78 13.94 -8.84 -3.96
C ASN A 78 13.27 -7.57 -4.46
N THR A 79 12.31 -7.69 -5.39
CA THR A 79 11.63 -6.55 -5.99
C THR A 79 10.22 -6.41 -5.45
N ALA A 80 9.81 -5.18 -5.16
CA ALA A 80 8.44 -4.86 -4.75
C ALA A 80 7.90 -3.65 -5.51
N ILE A 81 6.67 -3.74 -5.99
CA ILE A 81 5.92 -2.64 -6.59
C ILE A 81 4.94 -2.12 -5.56
N LEU A 82 5.04 -0.82 -5.27
CA LEU A 82 4.18 -0.14 -4.31
C LEU A 82 3.22 0.79 -5.06
N TYR A 83 1.94 0.70 -4.75
CA TYR A 83 0.91 1.54 -5.35
C TYR A 83 0.02 2.17 -4.28
N ARG A 84 -0.66 3.25 -4.62
CA ARG A 84 -1.48 4.03 -3.67
C ARG A 84 -2.86 3.41 -3.45
N THR A 85 -3.46 2.83 -4.48
CA THR A 85 -4.81 2.27 -4.44
C THR A 85 -4.85 0.85 -5.00
N ASN A 86 -5.71 0.00 -4.45
CA ASN A 86 -5.86 -1.38 -4.90
C ASN A 86 -6.33 -1.50 -6.37
N ALA A 87 -6.93 -0.45 -6.92
CA ALA A 87 -7.35 -0.46 -8.33
C ALA A 87 -6.15 -0.54 -9.29
N GLN A 88 -5.01 0.05 -8.91
CA GLN A 88 -3.80 0.06 -9.72
C GLN A 88 -3.18 -1.34 -9.88
N SER A 89 -3.41 -2.26 -8.93
CA SER A 89 -2.86 -3.62 -9.03
C SER A 89 -3.34 -4.40 -10.25
N ARG A 90 -4.56 -4.11 -10.75
CA ARG A 90 -5.18 -4.87 -11.84
C ARG A 90 -4.36 -4.87 -13.12
N THR A 91 -3.80 -3.73 -13.50
CA THR A 91 -3.00 -3.59 -14.72
C THR A 91 -1.73 -4.44 -14.61
N PHE A 92 -1.05 -4.38 -13.46
CA PHE A 92 0.12 -5.22 -13.17
C PHE A 92 -0.23 -6.71 -13.18
N GLU A 93 -1.31 -7.11 -12.49
CA GLU A 93 -1.76 -8.51 -12.43
C GLU A 93 -2.06 -9.07 -13.83
N SER A 94 -2.78 -8.30 -14.64
CA SER A 94 -3.14 -8.70 -16.01
C SER A 94 -1.89 -8.89 -16.87
N LEU A 95 -0.97 -7.93 -16.86
CA LEU A 95 0.23 -7.99 -17.66
C LEU A 95 1.18 -9.09 -17.19
N PHE A 96 1.41 -9.21 -15.87
CA PHE A 96 2.33 -10.21 -15.31
C PHE A 96 1.82 -11.64 -15.55
N THR A 97 0.49 -11.84 -15.44
CA THR A 97 -0.13 -13.12 -15.82
C THR A 97 0.10 -13.43 -17.30
N LYS A 98 -0.10 -12.45 -18.18
CA LYS A 98 0.12 -12.60 -19.63
C LYS A 98 1.58 -12.93 -19.99
N LEU A 99 2.52 -12.31 -19.28
CA LEU A 99 3.96 -12.50 -19.49
C LEU A 99 4.54 -13.69 -18.71
N GLY A 100 3.76 -14.35 -17.86
CA GLY A 100 4.24 -15.43 -17.00
C GLY A 100 5.18 -15.00 -15.89
N ILE A 101 5.18 -13.72 -15.52
CA ILE A 101 5.98 -13.18 -14.41
C ILE A 101 5.33 -13.59 -13.08
N PRO A 102 6.02 -14.32 -12.20
CA PRO A 102 5.46 -14.70 -10.92
C PRO A 102 5.35 -13.48 -9.99
N TYR A 103 4.21 -13.33 -9.34
CA TYR A 103 3.98 -12.24 -8.41
C TYR A 103 3.11 -12.66 -7.21
N ARG A 104 3.14 -11.88 -6.15
CA ARG A 104 2.27 -12.01 -4.98
C ARG A 104 1.74 -10.65 -4.56
N ILE A 105 0.42 -10.53 -4.39
CA ILE A 105 -0.21 -9.32 -3.86
C ILE A 105 -0.21 -9.41 -2.33
N VAL A 106 0.29 -8.37 -1.68
CA VAL A 106 0.35 -8.26 -0.23
C VAL A 106 -0.58 -7.13 0.23
N GLY A 107 -1.43 -7.44 1.22
CA GLY A 107 -2.33 -6.43 1.81
C GLY A 107 -3.58 -6.11 0.99
N ALA A 108 -3.75 -6.71 -0.21
CA ALA A 108 -5.04 -6.68 -0.89
C ALA A 108 -5.94 -7.75 -0.28
N LEU A 109 -7.04 -7.33 0.31
CA LEU A 109 -8.14 -8.26 0.58
C LEU A 109 -8.58 -8.85 -0.77
N ARG A 110 -8.65 -10.18 -0.85
CA ARG A 110 -9.22 -10.85 -2.02
C ARG A 110 -10.57 -10.22 -2.31
N PHE A 111 -10.97 -10.16 -3.60
CA PHE A 111 -12.22 -9.50 -4.00
C PHE A 111 -13.40 -9.88 -3.09
N TYR A 112 -13.58 -11.17 -2.82
CA TYR A 112 -14.64 -11.69 -1.96
C TYR A 112 -14.42 -11.42 -0.45
N GLU A 113 -13.27 -10.95 -0.04
CA GLU A 113 -12.95 -10.62 1.35
C GLU A 113 -13.25 -9.15 1.68
N ARG A 114 -13.48 -8.31 0.67
CA ARG A 114 -13.83 -6.90 0.84
C ARG A 114 -15.20 -6.78 1.53
N GLU A 115 -15.30 -5.80 2.43
CA GLU A 115 -16.54 -5.60 3.20
C GLU A 115 -17.75 -5.37 2.32
N GLU A 116 -17.62 -4.49 1.33
CA GLU A 116 -18.68 -4.15 0.38
C GLU A 116 -19.17 -5.36 -0.43
N ILE A 117 -18.26 -6.27 -0.77
CA ILE A 117 -18.58 -7.49 -1.51
C ILE A 117 -19.28 -8.50 -0.58
N LYS A 118 -18.78 -8.66 0.64
CA LYS A 118 -19.44 -9.52 1.65
C LYS A 118 -20.84 -9.03 1.98
N ASP A 119 -21.04 -7.70 2.04
CA ASP A 119 -22.36 -7.12 2.31
C ASP A 119 -23.31 -7.34 1.13
N ALA A 120 -22.84 -7.16 -0.11
CA ALA A 120 -23.62 -7.48 -1.30
C ALA A 120 -24.00 -8.98 -1.38
N LEU A 121 -23.04 -9.86 -1.12
CA LEU A 121 -23.29 -11.30 -1.08
C LEU A 121 -24.28 -11.68 0.02
N ALA A 122 -24.18 -11.07 1.20
CA ALA A 122 -25.12 -11.33 2.29
C ALA A 122 -26.55 -10.90 1.92
N ILE A 123 -26.72 -9.77 1.23
CA ILE A 123 -28.03 -9.36 0.70
C ILE A 123 -28.56 -10.39 -0.29
N LEU A 124 -27.74 -10.83 -1.25
CA LEU A 124 -28.13 -11.86 -2.21
C LEU A 124 -28.47 -13.19 -1.54
N SER A 125 -27.71 -13.59 -0.52
CA SER A 125 -28.01 -14.80 0.27
C SER A 125 -29.38 -14.73 0.93
N LEU A 126 -29.78 -13.57 1.45
CA LEU A 126 -31.10 -13.36 2.04
C LEU A 126 -32.24 -13.45 1.02
N PHE A 127 -32.03 -13.09 -0.24
CA PHE A 127 -33.04 -13.33 -1.30
C PHE A 127 -33.23 -14.79 -1.58
N LEU A 128 -32.18 -15.60 -1.48
CA LEU A 128 -32.24 -17.04 -1.70
C LEU A 128 -32.71 -17.81 -0.46
N ASN A 129 -32.31 -17.36 0.71
CA ASN A 129 -32.65 -17.97 2.00
C ASN A 129 -32.91 -16.90 3.06
N THR A 130 -34.19 -16.58 3.27
CA THR A 130 -34.63 -15.60 4.27
C THR A 130 -34.36 -15.99 5.72
N ARG A 131 -33.93 -17.25 5.98
CA ARG A 131 -33.56 -17.74 7.30
C ARG A 131 -32.06 -17.75 7.59
N ASP A 132 -31.25 -17.16 6.69
CA ASP A 132 -29.79 -17.00 6.90
C ASP A 132 -29.53 -15.93 7.95
N GLU A 133 -29.40 -16.35 9.22
CA GLU A 133 -29.11 -15.44 10.33
C GLU A 133 -27.77 -14.73 10.19
N VAL A 134 -26.76 -15.37 9.62
CA VAL A 134 -25.42 -14.78 9.46
C VAL A 134 -25.49 -13.63 8.46
N ALA A 135 -26.11 -13.87 7.32
CA ALA A 135 -26.33 -12.84 6.32
C ALA A 135 -27.22 -11.72 6.86
N PHE A 136 -28.27 -12.04 7.58
CA PHE A 136 -29.16 -11.07 8.19
C PHE A 136 -28.43 -10.16 9.19
N ARG A 137 -27.72 -10.72 10.15
CA ARG A 137 -26.95 -9.96 11.16
C ARG A 137 -25.91 -9.04 10.52
N ARG A 138 -25.34 -9.45 9.38
CA ARG A 138 -24.38 -8.66 8.66
C ARG A 138 -24.97 -7.39 8.05
N VAL A 139 -26.18 -7.46 7.50
CA VAL A 139 -26.78 -6.38 6.70
C VAL A 139 -27.88 -5.60 7.39
N ILE A 140 -28.41 -6.09 8.52
CA ILE A 140 -29.56 -5.47 9.20
C ILE A 140 -29.34 -3.99 9.50
N ASN A 141 -28.12 -3.60 9.86
CA ASN A 141 -27.74 -2.22 10.19
C ASN A 141 -26.79 -1.59 9.16
N LYS A 142 -26.75 -2.10 7.92
CA LYS A 142 -26.01 -1.55 6.80
C LYS A 142 -26.94 -1.21 5.62
N PRO A 143 -27.05 0.07 5.24
CA PRO A 143 -26.53 1.26 5.92
C PRO A 143 -27.14 1.41 7.31
N THR A 144 -26.52 2.23 8.16
CA THR A 144 -26.96 2.43 9.57
C THR A 144 -28.45 2.77 9.62
N ARG A 145 -29.24 1.94 10.32
CA ARG A 145 -30.71 2.07 10.45
C ARG A 145 -31.14 2.35 11.88
N GLY A 146 -30.20 2.42 12.83
CA GLY A 146 -30.48 2.65 14.25
C GLY A 146 -31.02 1.45 15.00
N ILE A 147 -30.73 0.23 14.49
CA ILE A 147 -31.10 -1.04 15.10
C ILE A 147 -29.94 -1.58 15.92
#